data_141f40dec63869181d68e8267886c9bc
#
_entry.id   141f40dec63869181d68e8267886c9bc
#
_cell.length_a   1.000
_cell.length_b   1.000
_cell.length_c   1.000
_cell.angle_alpha   90.00
_cell.angle_beta   90.00
_cell.angle_gamma   90.00
#
_symmetry.space_group_name_H-M   'P 1'
#
loop_
_entity.id
_entity.type
_entity.pdbx_description
1 polymer ?
#
loop_
_entity_poly.entity_id
_entity_poly.type
_entity_poly.pdbx_seq_one_letter_code
_entity_poly.pdbx_strand_id
1 'polypeptide(L)'
;MVIMDYLDENAFTCISLSDKHLKVCILEAINTLHEGGLVHGDLRGVNMMKSTKVGETVIMLLDFDWAGKYGEVRYPGVINLSVNRPSGVIRNGLIQRDHDVAMVDLLFL
;
A
#
# COMPACT_ATOMS: atom_id res chain seq x y z
N MET A 1 -4.82 10.75 -1.33
CA MET A 1 -3.45 10.18 -1.40
C MET A 1 -2.47 11.29 -1.73
N VAL A 2 -1.33 11.30 -1.08
CA VAL A 2 -0.23 12.23 -1.35
C VAL A 2 1.01 11.42 -1.74
N ILE A 3 1.66 11.82 -2.82
CA ILE A 3 2.92 11.26 -3.27
C ILE A 3 3.97 12.37 -3.20
N MET A 4 5.06 12.13 -2.50
CA MET A 4 6.10 13.12 -2.27
C MET A 4 7.48 12.54 -2.54
N ASP A 5 8.37 13.32 -3.15
CA ASP A 5 9.77 12.94 -3.34
C ASP A 5 10.59 13.12 -2.06
N TYR A 6 10.16 14.01 -1.20
CA TYR A 6 10.80 14.28 0.08
C TYR A 6 9.83 14.02 1.23
N LEU A 7 10.30 13.29 2.23
CA LEU A 7 9.51 12.92 3.40
C LEU A 7 10.11 13.57 4.65
N ASP A 8 9.29 14.33 5.37
CA ASP A 8 9.66 14.87 6.68
C ASP A 8 9.41 13.79 7.73
N GLU A 9 10.47 13.15 8.20
CA GLU A 9 10.40 12.06 9.19
C GLU A 9 9.79 12.48 10.52
N ASN A 10 9.79 13.77 10.85
CA ASN A 10 9.18 14.28 12.07
C ASN A 10 7.66 14.43 11.95
N ALA A 11 7.12 14.45 10.72
CA ALA A 11 5.70 14.64 10.45
C ALA A 11 4.95 13.33 10.16
N PHE A 12 5.66 12.26 9.79
CA PHE A 12 5.06 11.00 9.35
C PHE A 12 5.67 9.80 10.06
N THR A 13 4.85 8.79 10.31
CA THR A 13 5.28 7.48 10.84
C THR A 13 4.65 6.36 10.02
N CYS A 14 5.30 5.19 10.03
CA CYS A 14 4.78 4.01 9.35
C CYS A 14 3.48 3.52 9.98
N ILE A 15 2.61 2.96 9.15
CA ILE A 15 1.38 2.30 9.59
C ILE A 15 1.74 0.98 10.30
N SER A 16 1.04 0.71 11.41
CA SER A 16 1.21 -0.51 12.19
C SER A 16 -0.16 -1.08 12.60
N LEU A 17 -0.16 -2.23 13.27
CA LEU A 17 -1.38 -2.87 13.77
C LEU A 17 -2.24 -1.95 14.65
N SER A 18 -1.62 -1.03 15.38
CA SER A 18 -2.33 -0.08 16.23
C SER A 18 -3.14 0.95 15.45
N ASP A 19 -2.93 1.02 14.13
CA ASP A 19 -3.58 2.00 13.26
C ASP A 19 -4.84 1.46 12.56
N LYS A 20 -5.43 0.40 13.08
CA LYS A 20 -6.63 -0.21 12.49
C LYS A 20 -7.77 0.81 12.27
N HIS A 21 -7.87 1.80 13.14
CA HIS A 21 -8.85 2.89 13.03
C HIS A 21 -8.66 3.74 11.77
N LEU A 22 -7.49 3.67 11.12
CA LEU A 22 -7.19 4.39 9.88
C LEU A 22 -7.48 3.56 8.63
N LYS A 23 -7.96 2.33 8.77
CA LYS A 23 -8.18 1.41 7.64
C LYS A 23 -9.05 2.03 6.55
N VAL A 24 -10.12 2.74 6.92
CA VAL A 24 -10.99 3.42 5.94
C VAL A 24 -10.21 4.45 5.14
N CYS A 25 -9.40 5.27 5.79
CA CYS A 25 -8.57 6.28 5.12
C CYS A 25 -7.55 5.65 4.18
N ILE A 26 -6.96 4.52 4.60
CA ILE A 26 -6.00 3.77 3.78
C ILE A 26 -6.70 3.22 2.53
N LEU A 27 -7.89 2.62 2.69
CA LEU A 27 -8.65 2.07 1.57
C LEU A 27 -9.11 3.17 0.60
N GLU A 28 -9.44 4.36 1.10
CA GLU A 28 -9.76 5.51 0.24
C GLU A 28 -8.55 5.94 -0.60
N ALA A 29 -7.36 5.97 -0.02
CA ALA A 29 -6.12 6.28 -0.74
C ALA A 29 -5.84 5.25 -1.84
N ILE A 30 -6.02 3.96 -1.53
CA ILE A 30 -5.85 2.86 -2.48
C ILE A 30 -6.88 2.97 -3.60
N ASN A 31 -8.12 3.28 -3.26
CA ASN A 31 -9.19 3.44 -4.25
C ASN A 31 -8.89 4.58 -5.23
N THR A 32 -8.31 5.68 -4.75
CA THR A 32 -7.88 6.79 -5.61
C THR A 32 -6.84 6.31 -6.62
N LEU A 33 -5.88 5.49 -6.17
CA LEU A 33 -4.88 4.89 -7.05
C LEU A 33 -5.52 3.99 -8.10
N HIS A 34 -6.45 3.14 -7.68
CA HIS A 34 -7.16 2.20 -8.56
C HIS A 34 -8.05 2.92 -9.58
N GLU A 35 -8.72 4.00 -9.18
CA GLU A 35 -9.52 4.82 -10.11
C GLU A 35 -8.67 5.46 -11.20
N GLY A 36 -7.40 5.73 -10.92
CA GLY A 36 -6.44 6.19 -11.91
C GLY A 36 -5.90 5.08 -12.83
N GLY A 37 -6.38 3.85 -12.69
CA GLY A 37 -5.95 2.72 -13.51
C GLY A 37 -4.63 2.09 -13.07
N LEU A 38 -4.21 2.36 -11.83
CA LEU A 38 -2.93 1.87 -11.27
C LEU A 38 -3.16 0.88 -10.14
N VAL A 39 -2.18 -0.01 -9.94
CA VAL A 39 -2.09 -0.91 -8.78
C VAL A 39 -0.72 -0.76 -8.15
N HIS A 40 -0.61 -1.05 -6.86
CA HIS A 40 0.64 -0.87 -6.11
C HIS A 40 1.47 -2.15 -6.02
N GLY A 41 0.88 -3.21 -5.52
CA GLY A 41 1.49 -4.54 -5.45
C GLY A 41 2.27 -4.86 -4.18
N ASP A 42 2.63 -3.87 -3.36
CA ASP A 42 3.46 -4.09 -2.18
C ASP A 42 3.03 -3.21 -0.99
N LEU A 43 1.74 -3.24 -0.66
CA LEU A 43 1.17 -2.42 0.41
C LEU A 43 1.36 -3.09 1.78
N ARG A 44 2.56 -2.93 2.31
CA ARG A 44 2.91 -3.34 3.67
C ARG A 44 2.95 -2.11 4.58
N GLY A 45 2.92 -2.33 5.91
CA GLY A 45 2.99 -1.23 6.86
C GLY A 45 4.18 -0.30 6.65
N VAL A 46 5.35 -0.84 6.25
CA VAL A 46 6.56 -0.05 5.98
C VAL A 46 6.44 0.81 4.72
N ASN A 47 5.49 0.52 3.85
CA ASN A 47 5.25 1.24 2.60
C ASN A 47 4.06 2.19 2.68
N MET A 48 3.52 2.39 3.86
CA MET A 48 2.43 3.32 4.12
C MET A 48 2.77 4.18 5.33
N MET A 49 2.56 5.47 5.21
CA MET A 49 2.81 6.40 6.31
C MET A 49 1.58 7.22 6.63
N LYS A 50 1.47 7.63 7.89
CA LYS A 50 0.40 8.49 8.38
C LYS A 50 0.98 9.80 8.90
N SER A 51 0.18 10.87 8.83
CA SER A 51 0.49 12.12 9.50
C SER A 51 0.52 11.93 11.02
N THR A 52 1.49 12.58 11.69
CA THR A 52 1.59 12.61 13.15
C THR A 52 0.94 13.85 13.76
N LYS A 53 0.46 14.77 12.93
CA LYS A 53 -0.18 15.99 13.41
C LYS A 53 -1.60 15.73 13.89
N VAL A 54 -1.94 16.29 15.06
CA VAL A 54 -3.27 16.18 15.63
C VAL A 54 -4.30 16.86 14.71
N GLY A 55 -5.41 16.16 14.44
CA GLY A 55 -6.49 16.67 13.60
C GLY A 55 -6.24 16.54 12.10
N GLU A 56 -5.10 16.00 11.71
CA GLU A 56 -4.74 15.79 10.31
C GLU A 56 -4.71 14.29 10.01
N THR A 57 -5.42 13.85 8.97
CA THR A 57 -5.41 12.45 8.51
C THR A 57 -4.90 12.42 7.08
N VAL A 58 -3.60 12.22 6.92
CA VAL A 58 -2.95 12.11 5.63
C VAL A 58 -2.27 10.74 5.55
N ILE A 59 -2.64 9.96 4.54
CA ILE A 59 -2.02 8.67 4.25
C ILE A 59 -1.12 8.83 3.03
N MET A 60 0.13 8.40 3.16
CA MET A 60 1.11 8.46 2.09
C MET A 60 1.51 7.04 1.71
N LEU A 61 1.38 6.71 0.44
CA LEU A 61 1.84 5.43 -0.11
C LEU A 61 3.27 5.61 -0.63
N LEU A 62 4.13 4.66 -0.32
CA LEU A 62 5.55 4.69 -0.66
C LEU A 62 5.94 3.44 -1.46
N ASP A 63 7.14 3.46 -2.01
CA ASP A 63 7.78 2.34 -2.70
C ASP A 63 6.91 1.80 -3.84
N PHE A 64 6.93 2.52 -4.95
CA PHE A 64 6.17 2.20 -6.15
C PHE A 64 6.94 1.32 -7.14
N ASP A 65 7.96 0.59 -6.68
CA ASP A 65 8.82 -0.21 -7.55
C ASP A 65 8.03 -1.25 -8.35
N TRP A 66 6.98 -1.84 -7.77
CA TRP A 66 6.14 -2.83 -8.45
C TRP A 66 4.87 -2.21 -9.05
N ALA A 67 4.61 -0.96 -8.74
CA ALA A 67 3.38 -0.30 -9.16
C ALA A 67 3.36 -0.03 -10.67
N GLY A 68 2.15 0.02 -11.21
CA GLY A 68 1.95 0.36 -12.60
C GLY A 68 0.53 0.14 -13.03
N LYS A 69 0.33 0.04 -14.34
CA LYS A 69 -0.98 -0.01 -14.95
C LYS A 69 -1.69 -1.34 -14.67
N TYR A 70 -2.91 -1.25 -14.15
CA TYR A 70 -3.77 -2.42 -13.95
C TYR A 70 -3.95 -3.18 -15.27
N GLY A 71 -3.80 -4.48 -15.21
CA GLY A 71 -3.88 -5.36 -16.38
C GLY A 71 -2.57 -5.52 -17.14
N GLU A 72 -1.53 -4.78 -16.78
CA GLU A 72 -0.24 -4.83 -17.48
C GLU A 72 0.91 -5.23 -16.56
N VAL A 73 0.96 -4.70 -15.33
CA VAL A 73 2.11 -4.95 -14.44
C VAL A 73 1.99 -6.30 -13.76
N ARG A 74 3.15 -6.92 -13.56
CA ARG A 74 3.27 -8.24 -12.94
C ARG A 74 4.20 -8.18 -11.74
N TYR A 75 3.99 -9.09 -10.80
CA TYR A 75 4.93 -9.31 -9.71
C TYR A 75 6.29 -9.75 -10.26
N PRO A 76 7.39 -9.43 -9.56
CA PRO A 76 8.72 -9.89 -9.99
C PRO A 76 8.84 -11.41 -9.93
N GLY A 77 9.86 -11.95 -10.58
CA GLY A 77 10.18 -13.39 -10.57
C GLY A 77 10.72 -13.87 -9.23
N VAL A 78 11.14 -12.95 -8.36
CA VAL A 78 11.60 -13.26 -6.99
C VAL A 78 10.78 -12.40 -6.03
N ILE A 79 10.05 -13.06 -5.12
CA ILE A 79 9.23 -12.43 -4.09
C ILE A 79 9.72 -12.88 -2.72
N ASN A 80 9.85 -11.94 -1.78
CA ASN A 80 10.23 -12.26 -0.40
C ASN A 80 9.13 -13.09 0.27
N LEU A 81 9.41 -14.36 0.53
CA LEU A 81 8.44 -15.29 1.13
C LEU A 81 8.24 -15.06 2.64
N SER A 82 9.06 -14.25 3.28
CA SER A 82 8.88 -13.91 4.70
C SER A 82 7.79 -12.86 4.90
N VAL A 83 7.37 -12.17 3.85
CA VAL A 83 6.26 -11.22 3.89
C VAL A 83 4.94 -11.97 3.71
N ASN A 84 3.99 -11.73 4.63
CA ASN A 84 2.65 -12.32 4.52
C ASN A 84 1.88 -11.66 3.38
N ARG A 85 1.43 -12.47 2.41
CA ARG A 85 0.73 -11.99 1.21
C ARG A 85 -0.50 -12.85 0.92
N PRO A 86 -1.52 -12.28 0.23
CA PRO A 86 -2.68 -13.08 -0.17
C PRO A 86 -2.26 -14.18 -1.17
N SER A 87 -3.05 -15.26 -1.21
CA SER A 87 -2.74 -16.45 -2.02
C SER A 87 -2.65 -16.18 -3.53
N GLY A 88 -3.31 -15.13 -4.01
CA GLY A 88 -3.26 -14.74 -5.43
C GLY A 88 -1.96 -14.07 -5.85
N VAL A 89 -1.09 -13.70 -4.90
CA VAL A 89 0.20 -13.06 -5.19
C VAL A 89 1.20 -14.16 -5.54
N ILE A 90 1.52 -14.27 -6.81
CA ILE A 90 2.45 -15.29 -7.32
C ILE A 90 3.50 -14.62 -8.22
N ARG A 91 4.66 -15.25 -8.31
CA ARG A 91 5.76 -14.80 -9.18
C ARG A 91 5.27 -14.64 -10.62
N ASN A 92 5.63 -13.54 -11.25
CA ASN A 92 5.26 -13.21 -12.63
C ASN A 92 3.75 -13.10 -12.89
N GLY A 93 2.92 -13.21 -11.85
CA GLY A 93 1.47 -13.05 -11.96
C GLY A 93 1.08 -11.58 -12.07
N LEU A 94 -0.09 -11.31 -12.65
CA LEU A 94 -0.62 -9.95 -12.73
C LEU A 94 -0.92 -9.40 -11.34
N ILE A 95 -0.59 -8.14 -11.12
CA ILE A 95 -0.95 -7.43 -9.89
C ILE A 95 -2.40 -6.98 -10.01
N GLN A 96 -3.25 -7.42 -9.09
CA GLN A 96 -4.68 -7.14 -9.11
C GLN A 96 -5.05 -6.09 -8.07
N ARG A 97 -6.18 -5.40 -8.27
CA ARG A 97 -6.72 -4.43 -7.31
C ARG A 97 -7.05 -5.08 -5.97
N ASP A 98 -7.66 -6.25 -6.00
CA ASP A 98 -8.01 -6.99 -4.78
C ASP A 98 -6.79 -7.48 -4.02
N HIS A 99 -5.63 -7.65 -4.67
CA HIS A 99 -4.37 -7.93 -3.97
C HIS A 99 -3.98 -6.77 -3.05
N ASP A 100 -4.11 -5.53 -3.52
CA ASP A 100 -3.81 -4.34 -2.72
C ASP A 100 -4.72 -4.26 -1.49
N VAL A 101 -6.02 -4.48 -1.68
CA VAL A 101 -6.99 -4.48 -0.57
C VAL A 101 -6.69 -5.61 0.40
N ALA A 102 -6.39 -6.81 -0.10
CA ALA A 102 -6.09 -7.97 0.74
C ALA A 102 -4.80 -7.78 1.56
N MET A 103 -3.81 -7.07 1.04
CA MET A 103 -2.60 -6.74 1.79
C MET A 103 -2.92 -5.88 3.01
N VAL A 104 -3.81 -4.91 2.87
CA VAL A 104 -4.28 -4.07 3.98
C VAL A 104 -5.08 -4.91 4.99
N ASP A 105 -5.95 -5.81 4.51
CA ASP A 105 -6.70 -6.69 5.39
C ASP A 105 -5.76 -7.58 6.22
N LEU A 106 -4.70 -8.12 5.62
CA LEU A 106 -3.70 -8.92 6.34
C LEU A 106 -2.96 -8.11 7.41
N LEU A 107 -2.69 -6.84 7.16
CA LEU A 107 -2.02 -5.99 8.14
C LEU A 107 -2.86 -5.81 9.41
N PHE A 108 -4.18 -5.77 9.28
CA PHE A 108 -5.10 -5.48 10.39
C PHE A 108 -5.88 -6.71 10.90
N LEU A 109 -5.41 -7.88 10.63
CA LEU A 109 -6.01 -9.11 11.16
C LEU A 109 -5.95 -9.20 12.68
#